data_3af52a82ff965336b6645d31c2bc4301
#
_entry.id   3af52a82ff965336b6645d31c2bc4301
#
_cell.length_a   1.000
_cell.length_b   1.000
_cell.length_c   1.000
_cell.angle_alpha   90.00
_cell.angle_beta   90.00
_cell.angle_gamma   90.00
#
_symmetry.space_group_name_H-M   'P 1'
#
loop_
_entity.id
_entity.type
_entity.pdbx_description
1 polymer ?
#
loop_
_entity_poly.entity_id
_entity_poly.type
_entity_poly.pdbx_seq_one_letter_code
_entity_poly.pdbx_strand_id
1 'polypeptide(L)'
;MSRAVHPGTDAALHGKKGEDLRPIWLRPEPGSRRPRFTRDQIAAVAVAVADAEGFEAVAMRRVATELGTSPMSLYHYIAGKEDLIALMDDALMAETVVPDDELPEDWRQAVVTIARRTRGVFLRHPWALAALHGHNAPPSTPISPNAWRHFEQQLAVLVTSPLDIGAQLDLLAIVNDFITGHALRAGEMEQRRNTDPALVQAALEFGRELLRSGRYPFIEALSRSPAGADAAILDEQHSEEQFERGLSLLIDGWCTTQHQDR
;
A
#
# COMPACT_ATOMS: atom_id res chain seq x y z
N MET A 1 -5.03 -19.13 -35.49
CA MET A 1 -5.48 -17.95 -36.28
C MET A 1 -4.89 -16.73 -35.59
N SER A 2 -3.82 -16.19 -36.20
CA SER A 2 -3.06 -15.04 -35.64
C SER A 2 -3.89 -13.77 -35.84
N ARG A 3 -4.24 -13.09 -34.73
CA ARG A 3 -4.95 -11.81 -34.79
C ARG A 3 -3.93 -10.71 -35.02
N ALA A 4 -3.98 -10.12 -36.21
CA ALA A 4 -3.15 -8.97 -36.57
C ALA A 4 -3.41 -7.81 -35.61
N VAL A 5 -2.34 -7.32 -34.96
CA VAL A 5 -2.33 -6.07 -34.22
C VAL A 5 -2.54 -4.92 -35.18
N HIS A 6 -3.57 -4.11 -34.92
CA HIS A 6 -3.89 -2.94 -35.77
C HIS A 6 -2.75 -1.90 -35.68
N PRO A 7 -2.25 -1.39 -36.84
CA PRO A 7 -1.15 -0.40 -36.87
C PRO A 7 -1.54 1.03 -36.42
N GLY A 8 -2.74 1.22 -35.90
CA GLY A 8 -3.21 2.55 -35.43
C GLY A 8 -2.91 2.91 -33.98
N THR A 9 -2.44 1.97 -33.17
CA THR A 9 -2.26 2.17 -31.72
C THR A 9 -0.93 2.84 -31.36
N ASP A 10 0.10 2.71 -32.21
CA ASP A 10 1.45 3.23 -31.93
C ASP A 10 1.55 4.76 -31.98
N ALA A 11 0.78 5.41 -32.84
CA ALA A 11 0.83 6.87 -32.98
C ALA A 11 0.13 7.64 -31.85
N ALA A 12 -0.81 7.00 -31.14
CA ALA A 12 -1.54 7.60 -30.02
C ALA A 12 -0.75 7.57 -28.69
N LEU A 13 0.33 6.79 -28.63
CA LEU A 13 1.15 6.60 -27.42
C LEU A 13 2.39 7.51 -27.36
N HIS A 14 2.53 8.45 -28.31
CA HIS A 14 3.61 9.44 -28.28
C HIS A 14 3.04 10.81 -27.96
N GLY A 15 3.42 11.35 -26.79
CA GLY A 15 3.09 12.68 -26.33
C GLY A 15 3.82 13.79 -27.11
N LYS A 16 3.56 15.05 -26.75
CA LYS A 16 4.22 16.21 -27.36
C LYS A 16 5.74 16.11 -27.23
N LYS A 17 6.46 16.05 -28.36
CA LYS A 17 7.92 15.95 -28.50
C LYS A 17 8.57 14.58 -28.20
N GLY A 18 7.95 13.46 -28.61
CA GLY A 18 8.64 12.17 -28.60
C GLY A 18 8.77 11.52 -27.22
N GLU A 19 8.01 11.96 -26.23
CA GLU A 19 7.85 11.25 -24.98
C GLU A 19 7.11 9.94 -25.23
N ASP A 20 7.73 8.84 -24.85
CA ASP A 20 7.12 7.52 -24.91
C ASP A 20 6.13 7.37 -23.76
N LEU A 21 4.84 7.55 -24.05
CA LEU A 21 3.75 7.43 -23.07
C LEU A 21 3.44 5.99 -22.65
N ARG A 22 4.13 5.00 -23.23
CA ARG A 22 3.96 3.62 -22.81
C ARG A 22 4.42 3.45 -21.36
N PRO A 23 3.72 2.60 -20.58
CA PRO A 23 4.22 2.19 -19.27
C PRO A 23 5.69 1.76 -19.35
N ILE A 24 6.46 2.05 -18.31
CA ILE A 24 7.90 1.77 -18.27
C ILE A 24 8.23 0.28 -18.53
N TRP A 25 7.32 -0.62 -18.18
CA TRP A 25 7.43 -2.07 -18.40
C TRP A 25 7.43 -2.46 -19.87
N LEU A 26 6.82 -1.64 -20.74
CA LEU A 26 6.76 -1.86 -22.19
C LEU A 26 7.89 -1.18 -22.94
N ARG A 27 8.73 -0.40 -22.25
CA ARG A 27 9.88 0.26 -22.86
C ARG A 27 11.11 -0.63 -22.71
N PRO A 28 11.92 -0.80 -23.79
CA PRO A 28 13.14 -1.59 -23.71
C PRO A 28 14.08 -1.01 -22.66
N GLU A 29 14.78 -1.89 -21.95
CA GLU A 29 15.88 -1.44 -21.12
C GLU A 29 17.02 -0.88 -21.98
N PRO A 30 17.85 0.05 -21.44
CA PRO A 30 18.96 0.60 -22.16
C PRO A 30 19.87 -0.50 -22.71
N GLY A 31 20.02 -0.55 -24.04
CA GLY A 31 20.76 -1.57 -24.75
C GLY A 31 22.28 -1.43 -24.65
N SER A 32 22.85 -1.45 -23.44
CA SER A 32 24.30 -1.57 -23.28
C SER A 32 24.68 -3.02 -23.00
N ARG A 33 25.84 -3.46 -23.53
CA ARG A 33 26.36 -4.82 -23.29
C ARG A 33 26.55 -5.17 -21.80
N ARG A 34 26.61 -4.14 -20.92
CA ARG A 34 26.62 -4.25 -19.45
C ARG A 34 25.98 -2.97 -18.90
N PRO A 35 24.68 -2.96 -18.63
CA PRO A 35 24.05 -1.83 -17.96
C PRO A 35 24.69 -1.66 -16.59
N ARG A 36 24.96 -0.41 -16.20
CA ARG A 36 25.58 -0.12 -14.89
C ARG A 36 24.59 -0.38 -13.75
N PHE A 37 23.29 -0.23 -14.03
CA PHE A 37 22.19 -0.44 -13.09
C PHE A 37 21.04 -1.15 -13.79
N THR A 38 20.15 -1.76 -13.01
CA THR A 38 18.83 -2.22 -13.43
C THR A 38 17.77 -1.24 -12.93
N ARG A 39 16.56 -1.29 -13.50
CA ARG A 39 15.40 -0.54 -12.99
C ARG A 39 15.07 -0.94 -11.56
N ASP A 40 15.19 -2.22 -11.21
CA ASP A 40 14.97 -2.72 -9.86
C ASP A 40 15.97 -2.14 -8.85
N GLN A 41 17.23 -2.00 -9.23
CA GLN A 41 18.24 -1.35 -8.38
C GLN A 41 17.94 0.14 -8.16
N ILE A 42 17.45 0.83 -9.19
CA ILE A 42 17.02 2.23 -9.08
C ILE A 42 15.81 2.33 -8.15
N ALA A 43 14.83 1.45 -8.30
CA ALA A 43 13.65 1.38 -7.43
C ALA A 43 14.04 1.13 -5.97
N ALA A 44 14.87 0.12 -5.71
CA ALA A 44 15.31 -0.23 -4.36
C ALA A 44 16.02 0.94 -3.66
N VAL A 45 16.88 1.67 -4.38
CA VAL A 45 17.53 2.87 -3.83
C VAL A 45 16.51 4.00 -3.57
N ALA A 46 15.55 4.19 -4.46
CA ALA A 46 14.51 5.20 -4.27
C ALA A 46 13.61 4.89 -3.06
N VAL A 47 13.24 3.62 -2.87
CA VAL A 47 12.51 3.14 -1.68
C VAL A 47 13.34 3.39 -0.42
N ALA A 48 14.63 3.03 -0.41
CA ALA A 48 15.50 3.26 0.73
C ALA A 48 15.65 4.76 1.09
N VAL A 49 15.69 5.64 0.10
CA VAL A 49 15.68 7.10 0.32
C VAL A 49 14.35 7.55 0.94
N ALA A 50 13.21 7.02 0.45
CA ALA A 50 11.90 7.33 1.01
C ALA A 50 11.74 6.85 2.46
N ASP A 51 12.27 5.67 2.79
CA ASP A 51 12.26 5.11 4.14
C ASP A 51 13.09 5.94 5.13
N ALA A 52 14.25 6.43 4.67
CA ALA A 52 15.17 7.17 5.53
C ALA A 52 14.83 8.66 5.68
N GLU A 53 14.34 9.29 4.63
CA GLU A 53 14.23 10.75 4.52
C GLU A 53 12.80 11.23 4.21
N GLY A 54 11.85 10.29 3.99
CA GLY A 54 10.49 10.58 3.55
C GLY A 54 10.36 10.67 2.02
N PHE A 55 9.14 10.45 1.53
CA PHE A 55 8.86 10.44 0.09
C PHE A 55 9.18 11.74 -0.63
N GLU A 56 9.06 12.88 0.06
CA GLU A 56 9.38 14.20 -0.53
C GLU A 56 10.87 14.36 -0.88
N ALA A 57 11.75 13.59 -0.22
CA ALA A 57 13.18 13.57 -0.53
C ALA A 57 13.49 12.80 -1.84
N VAL A 58 12.55 11.99 -2.34
CA VAL A 58 12.73 11.20 -3.56
C VAL A 58 12.74 12.11 -4.78
N ALA A 59 13.94 12.39 -5.26
CA ALA A 59 14.20 13.17 -6.46
C ALA A 59 15.30 12.50 -7.29
N MET A 60 15.24 12.69 -8.62
CA MET A 60 16.24 12.12 -9.55
C MET A 60 17.69 12.39 -9.11
N ARG A 61 17.93 13.60 -8.60
CA ARG A 61 19.27 14.00 -8.13
C ARG A 61 19.69 13.26 -6.86
N ARG A 62 18.77 13.08 -5.91
CA ARG A 62 19.05 12.37 -4.65
C ARG A 62 19.33 10.89 -4.90
N VAL A 63 18.48 10.23 -5.72
CA VAL A 63 18.66 8.84 -6.10
C VAL A 63 19.95 8.63 -6.89
N ALA A 64 20.29 9.54 -7.83
CA ALA A 64 21.54 9.46 -8.57
C ALA A 64 22.77 9.56 -7.64
N THR A 65 22.71 10.44 -6.65
CA THR A 65 23.79 10.59 -5.65
C THR A 65 23.99 9.31 -4.87
N GLU A 66 22.90 8.66 -4.43
CA GLU A 66 22.96 7.40 -3.68
C GLU A 66 23.54 6.27 -4.52
N LEU A 67 23.19 6.23 -5.81
CA LEU A 67 23.75 5.27 -6.77
C LEU A 67 25.19 5.57 -7.20
N GLY A 68 25.79 6.68 -6.73
CA GLY A 68 27.11 7.12 -7.14
C GLY A 68 27.21 7.45 -8.64
N THR A 69 26.16 8.05 -9.20
CA THR A 69 26.07 8.39 -10.62
C THR A 69 25.53 9.80 -10.86
N SER A 70 25.45 10.24 -12.11
CA SER A 70 24.84 11.52 -12.47
C SER A 70 23.34 11.37 -12.71
N PRO A 71 22.52 12.42 -12.47
CA PRO A 71 21.11 12.41 -12.84
C PRO A 71 20.88 12.10 -14.32
N MET A 72 21.77 12.59 -15.20
CA MET A 72 21.70 12.32 -16.64
C MET A 72 21.80 10.83 -16.97
N SER A 73 22.60 10.08 -16.19
CA SER A 73 22.69 8.62 -16.35
C SER A 73 21.40 7.90 -16.01
N LEU A 74 20.60 8.40 -15.03
CA LEU A 74 19.31 7.82 -14.69
C LEU A 74 18.27 8.04 -15.81
N TYR A 75 18.33 9.18 -16.50
CA TYR A 75 17.42 9.46 -17.62
C TYR A 75 17.57 8.51 -18.80
N HIS A 76 18.62 7.67 -18.83
CA HIS A 76 18.72 6.58 -19.79
C HIS A 76 17.84 5.38 -19.42
N TYR A 77 17.44 5.23 -18.14
CA TYR A 77 16.65 4.11 -17.62
C TYR A 77 15.19 4.46 -17.41
N ILE A 78 14.93 5.70 -16.99
CA ILE A 78 13.62 6.22 -16.59
C ILE A 78 13.45 7.63 -17.19
N ALA A 79 12.26 7.95 -17.71
CA ALA A 79 12.02 9.25 -18.36
C ALA A 79 11.84 10.39 -17.35
N GLY A 80 11.43 10.09 -16.12
CA GLY A 80 11.18 11.10 -15.10
C GLY A 80 10.76 10.56 -13.75
N LYS A 81 10.22 11.46 -12.90
CA LYS A 81 9.76 11.13 -11.55
C LYS A 81 8.58 10.15 -11.58
N GLU A 82 7.71 10.22 -12.58
CA GLU A 82 6.57 9.32 -12.70
C GLU A 82 6.99 7.86 -12.91
N ASP A 83 8.00 7.64 -13.77
CA ASP A 83 8.58 6.31 -13.96
C ASP A 83 9.25 5.80 -12.69
N LEU A 84 9.94 6.68 -11.96
CA LEU A 84 10.57 6.35 -10.69
C LEU A 84 9.53 5.89 -9.66
N ILE A 85 8.42 6.62 -9.54
CA ILE A 85 7.30 6.30 -8.66
C ILE A 85 6.69 4.95 -9.05
N ALA A 86 6.46 4.72 -10.36
CA ALA A 86 5.92 3.46 -10.85
C ALA A 86 6.84 2.27 -10.50
N LEU A 87 8.15 2.43 -10.63
CA LEU A 87 9.11 1.41 -10.24
C LEU A 87 9.16 1.17 -8.73
N MET A 88 9.02 2.22 -7.92
CA MET A 88 8.92 2.10 -6.46
C MET A 88 7.67 1.33 -6.06
N ASP A 89 6.52 1.67 -6.65
CA ASP A 89 5.25 0.95 -6.42
C ASP A 89 5.40 -0.54 -6.76
N ASP A 90 5.95 -0.86 -7.92
CA ASP A 90 6.18 -2.25 -8.33
C ASP A 90 7.11 -3.00 -7.36
N ALA A 91 8.15 -2.35 -6.86
CA ALA A 91 9.05 -2.93 -5.88
C ALA A 91 8.35 -3.25 -4.56
N LEU A 92 7.46 -2.36 -4.07
CA LEU A 92 6.65 -2.62 -2.89
C LEU A 92 5.62 -3.73 -3.13
N MET A 93 4.99 -3.76 -4.32
CA MET A 93 4.07 -4.83 -4.68
C MET A 93 4.78 -6.19 -4.75
N ALA A 94 6.05 -6.24 -5.17
CA ALA A 94 6.84 -7.48 -5.11
C ALA A 94 6.98 -8.02 -3.68
N GLU A 95 7.10 -7.14 -2.68
CA GLU A 95 7.19 -7.54 -1.28
C GLU A 95 5.87 -8.10 -0.72
N THR A 96 4.73 -7.73 -1.29
CA THR A 96 3.41 -8.23 -0.85
C THR A 96 3.14 -9.66 -1.31
N VAL A 97 3.82 -10.12 -2.34
CA VAL A 97 3.66 -11.50 -2.85
C VAL A 97 4.24 -12.50 -1.85
N VAL A 98 3.43 -13.44 -1.40
CA VAL A 98 3.84 -14.52 -0.50
C VAL A 98 4.50 -15.62 -1.33
N PRO A 99 5.67 -16.18 -0.93
CA PRO A 99 6.24 -17.37 -1.57
C PRO A 99 5.26 -18.53 -1.56
N ASP A 100 5.24 -19.33 -2.63
CA ASP A 100 4.26 -20.40 -2.80
C ASP A 100 4.37 -21.48 -1.70
N ASP A 101 5.58 -21.71 -1.17
CA ASP A 101 5.84 -22.64 -0.06
C ASP A 101 5.43 -22.10 1.32
N GLU A 102 5.14 -20.82 1.43
CA GLU A 102 4.61 -20.17 2.64
C GLU A 102 3.08 -20.03 2.63
N LEU A 103 2.40 -20.32 1.49
CA LEU A 103 0.95 -20.21 1.36
C LEU A 103 0.25 -21.41 1.98
N PRO A 104 -0.69 -21.21 2.93
CA PRO A 104 -1.53 -22.29 3.44
C PRO A 104 -2.46 -22.88 2.37
N GLU A 105 -2.76 -24.19 2.47
CA GLU A 105 -3.73 -24.86 1.59
C GLU A 105 -5.18 -24.39 1.85
N ASP A 106 -5.51 -24.08 3.10
CA ASP A 106 -6.82 -23.51 3.46
C ASP A 106 -6.92 -22.06 2.97
N TRP A 107 -7.90 -21.79 2.13
CA TRP A 107 -8.07 -20.49 1.48
C TRP A 107 -8.26 -19.32 2.48
N ARG A 108 -8.93 -19.56 3.64
CA ARG A 108 -9.10 -18.51 4.66
C ARG A 108 -7.76 -18.14 5.28
N GLN A 109 -6.97 -19.15 5.63
CA GLN A 109 -5.63 -18.94 6.16
C GLN A 109 -4.71 -18.31 5.12
N ALA A 110 -4.84 -18.67 3.85
CA ALA A 110 -4.09 -18.05 2.76
C ALA A 110 -4.43 -16.56 2.59
N VAL A 111 -5.72 -16.19 2.61
CA VAL A 111 -6.16 -14.77 2.59
C VAL A 111 -5.59 -14.01 3.79
N VAL A 112 -5.64 -14.59 5.00
CA VAL A 112 -5.06 -13.99 6.21
C VAL A 112 -3.54 -13.79 6.06
N THR A 113 -2.83 -14.79 5.51
CA THR A 113 -1.38 -14.73 5.29
C THR A 113 -1.01 -13.61 4.32
N ILE A 114 -1.72 -13.49 3.19
CA ILE A 114 -1.52 -12.41 2.22
C ILE A 114 -1.84 -11.06 2.86
N ALA A 115 -2.92 -10.95 3.61
CA ALA A 115 -3.33 -9.72 4.29
C ALA A 115 -2.29 -9.24 5.31
N ARG A 116 -1.73 -10.15 6.13
CA ARG A 116 -0.64 -9.85 7.08
C ARG A 116 0.60 -9.35 6.38
N ARG A 117 1.01 -10.02 5.30
CA ARG A 117 2.17 -9.64 4.52
C ARG A 117 2.01 -8.26 3.90
N THR A 118 0.85 -8.01 3.25
CA THR A 118 0.52 -6.71 2.64
C THR A 118 0.53 -5.59 3.68
N ARG A 119 -0.15 -5.79 4.82
CA ARG A 119 -0.09 -4.84 5.93
C ARG A 119 1.34 -4.60 6.41
N GLY A 120 2.13 -5.67 6.56
CA GLY A 120 3.53 -5.59 6.98
C GLY A 120 4.37 -4.73 6.04
N VAL A 121 4.14 -4.79 4.73
CA VAL A 121 4.81 -3.91 3.75
C VAL A 121 4.46 -2.44 4.03
N PHE A 122 3.18 -2.10 4.16
CA PHE A 122 2.78 -0.71 4.41
C PHE A 122 3.22 -0.17 5.78
N LEU A 123 3.37 -1.03 6.78
CA LEU A 123 3.94 -0.63 8.09
C LEU A 123 5.45 -0.37 8.02
N ARG A 124 6.18 -1.11 7.16
CA ARG A 124 7.61 -0.84 6.92
C ARG A 124 7.83 0.41 6.07
N HIS A 125 6.90 0.73 5.20
CA HIS A 125 6.95 1.85 4.26
C HIS A 125 5.75 2.79 4.47
N PRO A 126 5.67 3.49 5.63
CA PRO A 126 4.47 4.25 6.02
C PRO A 126 4.14 5.41 5.07
N TRP A 127 5.12 5.88 4.29
CA TRP A 127 4.95 6.90 3.26
C TRP A 127 4.18 6.38 2.03
N ALA A 128 4.20 5.05 1.79
CA ALA A 128 3.73 4.46 0.53
C ALA A 128 2.24 4.70 0.28
N LEU A 129 1.37 4.46 1.26
CA LEU A 129 -0.07 4.65 1.09
C LEU A 129 -0.44 6.11 0.78
N ALA A 130 0.17 7.06 1.49
CA ALA A 130 -0.10 8.49 1.26
C ALA A 130 0.44 8.96 -0.10
N ALA A 131 1.61 8.48 -0.50
CA ALA A 131 2.32 8.92 -1.69
C ALA A 131 1.84 8.24 -2.97
N LEU A 132 1.51 6.95 -2.90
CA LEU A 132 1.18 6.13 -4.07
C LEU A 132 -0.33 5.96 -4.27
N HIS A 133 -1.12 6.05 -3.20
CA HIS A 133 -2.57 5.84 -3.23
C HIS A 133 -3.38 7.00 -2.65
N GLY A 134 -2.72 8.08 -2.21
CA GLY A 134 -3.37 9.27 -1.66
C GLY A 134 -3.93 10.22 -2.74
N HIS A 135 -4.55 11.32 -2.28
CA HIS A 135 -5.14 12.36 -3.17
C HIS A 135 -4.14 13.00 -4.14
N ASN A 136 -2.84 12.94 -3.85
CA ASN A 136 -1.76 13.45 -4.68
C ASN A 136 -1.07 12.37 -5.51
N ALA A 137 -1.58 11.13 -5.47
CA ALA A 137 -1.07 10.07 -6.33
C ALA A 137 -1.27 10.47 -7.80
N PRO A 138 -0.30 10.19 -8.68
CA PRO A 138 -0.47 10.46 -10.10
C PRO A 138 -1.73 9.77 -10.62
N PRO A 139 -2.61 10.47 -11.37
CA PRO A 139 -3.76 9.82 -11.97
C PRO A 139 -3.25 8.71 -12.90
N SER A 140 -3.74 7.49 -12.68
CA SER A 140 -3.39 6.31 -13.46
C SER A 140 -1.91 5.89 -13.41
N THR A 141 -1.45 5.45 -12.23
CA THR A 141 -0.29 4.55 -12.23
C THR A 141 -0.70 3.29 -12.99
N PRO A 142 -0.06 2.95 -14.13
CA PRO A 142 -0.39 1.71 -14.83
C PRO A 142 -0.21 0.55 -13.86
N ILE A 143 -1.15 -0.39 -13.86
CA ILE A 143 -1.03 -1.58 -13.02
C ILE A 143 0.33 -2.22 -13.30
N SER A 144 1.17 -2.32 -12.28
CA SER A 144 2.53 -2.83 -12.39
C SER A 144 2.55 -4.36 -12.51
N PRO A 145 3.63 -4.97 -13.03
CA PRO A 145 3.75 -6.42 -13.12
C PRO A 145 3.56 -7.13 -11.77
N ASN A 146 4.14 -6.59 -10.69
CA ASN A 146 4.02 -7.20 -9.38
C ASN A 146 2.65 -6.94 -8.72
N ALA A 147 1.97 -5.83 -9.04
CA ALA A 147 0.58 -5.63 -8.66
C ALA A 147 -0.35 -6.67 -9.32
N TRP A 148 -0.11 -6.99 -10.62
CA TRP A 148 -0.81 -8.09 -11.29
C TRP A 148 -0.53 -9.44 -10.64
N ARG A 149 0.73 -9.71 -10.31
CA ARG A 149 1.13 -10.95 -9.63
C ARG A 149 0.48 -11.09 -8.26
N HIS A 150 0.45 -10.00 -7.49
CA HIS A 150 -0.23 -9.97 -6.20
C HIS A 150 -1.73 -10.25 -6.34
N PHE A 151 -2.41 -9.60 -7.30
CA PHE A 151 -3.84 -9.82 -7.55
C PHE A 151 -4.13 -11.23 -8.05
N GLU A 152 -3.30 -11.78 -8.95
CA GLU A 152 -3.40 -13.19 -9.38
C GLU A 152 -3.28 -14.15 -8.21
N GLN A 153 -2.33 -13.91 -7.29
CA GLN A 153 -2.18 -14.72 -6.09
C GLN A 153 -3.43 -14.65 -5.19
N GLN A 154 -3.99 -13.45 -5.00
CA GLN A 154 -5.24 -13.29 -4.23
C GLN A 154 -6.40 -14.07 -4.85
N LEU A 155 -6.53 -14.09 -6.16
CA LEU A 155 -7.56 -14.88 -6.84
C LEU A 155 -7.27 -16.38 -6.75
N ALA A 156 -6.03 -16.80 -6.95
CA ALA A 156 -5.63 -18.20 -6.94
C ALA A 156 -5.95 -18.90 -5.61
N VAL A 157 -5.73 -18.25 -4.48
CA VAL A 157 -6.05 -18.81 -3.16
C VAL A 157 -7.57 -18.97 -2.94
N LEU A 158 -8.39 -18.22 -3.64
CA LEU A 158 -9.85 -18.28 -3.54
C LEU A 158 -10.49 -19.34 -4.46
N VAL A 159 -9.73 -19.94 -5.39
CA VAL A 159 -10.26 -20.97 -6.30
C VAL A 159 -10.88 -22.17 -5.53
N THR A 160 -10.32 -22.53 -4.38
CA THR A 160 -10.83 -23.62 -3.55
C THR A 160 -11.96 -23.20 -2.60
N SER A 161 -12.31 -21.92 -2.56
CA SER A 161 -13.41 -21.42 -1.74
C SER A 161 -14.78 -21.80 -2.33
N PRO A 162 -15.83 -21.89 -1.51
CA PRO A 162 -17.20 -22.12 -2.00
C PRO A 162 -17.85 -20.86 -2.60
N LEU A 163 -17.13 -19.76 -2.71
CA LEU A 163 -17.61 -18.47 -3.19
C LEU A 163 -17.63 -18.43 -4.73
N ASP A 164 -18.66 -17.82 -5.31
CA ASP A 164 -18.62 -17.46 -6.71
C ASP A 164 -17.65 -16.28 -6.98
N ILE A 165 -17.37 -16.01 -8.24
CA ILE A 165 -16.36 -15.00 -8.62
C ILE A 165 -16.74 -13.59 -8.14
N GLY A 166 -18.03 -13.23 -8.11
CA GLY A 166 -18.50 -11.95 -7.60
C GLY A 166 -18.20 -11.81 -6.11
N ALA A 167 -18.57 -12.82 -5.32
CA ALA A 167 -18.31 -12.86 -3.89
C ALA A 167 -16.81 -12.91 -3.56
N GLN A 168 -15.98 -13.55 -4.41
CA GLN A 168 -14.51 -13.53 -4.28
C GLN A 168 -13.95 -12.12 -4.47
N LEU A 169 -14.37 -11.40 -5.51
CA LEU A 169 -13.94 -10.04 -5.80
C LEU A 169 -14.36 -9.06 -4.69
N ASP A 170 -15.59 -9.18 -4.20
CA ASP A 170 -16.09 -8.34 -3.12
C ASP A 170 -15.32 -8.61 -1.81
N LEU A 171 -15.03 -9.87 -1.49
CA LEU A 171 -14.21 -10.22 -0.32
C LEU A 171 -12.82 -9.60 -0.42
N LEU A 172 -12.16 -9.71 -1.58
CA LEU A 172 -10.84 -9.11 -1.79
C LEU A 172 -10.88 -7.59 -1.64
N ALA A 173 -11.90 -6.92 -2.19
CA ALA A 173 -12.06 -5.48 -2.04
C ALA A 173 -12.19 -5.08 -0.57
N ILE A 174 -13.07 -5.74 0.20
CA ILE A 174 -13.28 -5.47 1.63
C ILE A 174 -12.00 -5.71 2.44
N VAL A 175 -11.29 -6.82 2.18
CA VAL A 175 -10.03 -7.15 2.86
C VAL A 175 -8.95 -6.10 2.54
N ASN A 176 -8.82 -5.70 1.28
CA ASN A 176 -7.85 -4.67 0.87
C ASN A 176 -8.17 -3.30 1.50
N ASP A 177 -9.45 -2.90 1.56
CA ASP A 177 -9.88 -1.67 2.23
C ASP A 177 -9.58 -1.72 3.74
N PHE A 178 -9.80 -2.87 4.38
CA PHE A 178 -9.48 -3.07 5.79
C PHE A 178 -7.97 -2.95 6.06
N ILE A 179 -7.14 -3.60 5.24
CA ILE A 179 -5.67 -3.51 5.35
C ILE A 179 -5.21 -2.06 5.19
N THR A 180 -5.69 -1.40 4.15
CA THR A 180 -5.34 0.00 3.83
C THR A 180 -5.74 0.94 4.97
N GLY A 181 -6.98 0.86 5.43
CA GLY A 181 -7.48 1.68 6.52
C GLY A 181 -6.71 1.46 7.83
N HIS A 182 -6.35 0.20 8.13
CA HIS A 182 -5.57 -0.14 9.30
C HIS A 182 -4.13 0.39 9.22
N ALA A 183 -3.47 0.23 8.08
CA ALA A 183 -2.11 0.69 7.88
C ALA A 183 -2.00 2.23 7.86
N LEU A 184 -2.96 2.94 7.27
CA LEU A 184 -3.04 4.40 7.32
C LEU A 184 -3.14 4.91 8.76
N ARG A 185 -4.04 4.35 9.56
CA ARG A 185 -4.18 4.73 10.99
C ARG A 185 -2.92 4.45 11.78
N ALA A 186 -2.26 3.33 11.54
CA ALA A 186 -0.99 3.02 12.21
C ALA A 186 0.10 4.06 11.87
N GLY A 187 0.18 4.51 10.61
CA GLY A 187 1.09 5.58 10.20
C GLY A 187 0.77 6.92 10.85
N GLU A 188 -0.52 7.29 10.96
CA GLU A 188 -0.95 8.49 11.68
C GLU A 188 -0.59 8.46 13.17
N MET A 189 -0.70 7.31 13.81
CA MET A 189 -0.32 7.15 15.22
C MET A 189 1.17 7.33 15.44
N GLU A 190 2.00 6.79 14.55
CA GLU A 190 3.45 7.01 14.63
C GLU A 190 3.81 8.49 14.43
N GLN A 191 3.13 9.19 13.53
CA GLN A 191 3.29 10.64 13.39
C GLN A 191 2.86 11.40 14.65
N ARG A 192 1.77 10.97 15.32
CA ARG A 192 1.31 11.59 16.58
C ARG A 192 2.32 11.39 17.71
N ARG A 193 3.01 10.25 17.80
CA ARG A 193 4.08 10.01 18.77
C ARG A 193 5.24 11.00 18.64
N ASN A 194 5.47 11.49 17.41
CA ASN A 194 6.49 12.49 17.11
C ASN A 194 5.96 13.94 17.22
N THR A 195 4.70 14.14 17.69
CA THR A 195 4.13 15.47 17.91
C THR A 195 4.73 16.11 19.15
N ASP A 196 4.85 17.45 19.14
CA ASP A 196 5.32 18.24 20.27
C ASP A 196 4.54 17.85 21.55
N PRO A 197 5.23 17.42 22.61
CA PRO A 197 4.58 17.04 23.86
C PRO A 197 3.67 18.12 24.44
N ALA A 198 3.97 19.40 24.21
CA ALA A 198 3.13 20.51 24.66
C ALA A 198 1.78 20.55 23.96
N LEU A 199 1.73 20.24 22.63
CA LEU A 199 0.48 20.12 21.88
C LEU A 199 -0.34 18.92 22.34
N VAL A 200 0.31 17.80 22.62
CA VAL A 200 -0.35 16.60 23.17
C VAL A 200 -0.98 16.92 24.51
N GLN A 201 -0.23 17.58 25.41
CA GLN A 201 -0.73 17.97 26.73
C GLN A 201 -1.92 18.92 26.63
N ALA A 202 -1.86 19.94 25.76
CA ALA A 202 -2.96 20.87 25.53
C ALA A 202 -4.22 20.16 25.01
N ALA A 203 -4.08 19.20 24.09
CA ALA A 203 -5.19 18.39 23.58
C ALA A 203 -5.83 17.54 24.68
N LEU A 204 -5.01 16.93 25.57
CA LEU A 204 -5.51 16.16 26.71
C LEU A 204 -6.25 17.04 27.72
N GLU A 205 -5.77 18.24 28.00
CA GLU A 205 -6.44 19.21 28.89
C GLU A 205 -7.78 19.64 28.33
N PHE A 206 -7.84 19.96 27.04
CA PHE A 206 -9.09 20.27 26.36
C PHE A 206 -10.08 19.09 26.38
N GLY A 207 -9.61 17.87 26.12
CA GLY A 207 -10.42 16.66 26.24
C GLY A 207 -11.03 16.48 27.63
N ARG A 208 -10.25 16.71 28.69
CA ARG A 208 -10.75 16.65 30.07
C ARG A 208 -11.82 17.73 30.37
N GLU A 209 -11.67 18.92 29.81
CA GLU A 209 -12.66 19.98 29.94
C GLU A 209 -13.96 19.62 29.22
N LEU A 210 -13.88 19.04 28.03
CA LEU A 210 -15.06 18.55 27.30
C LEU A 210 -15.80 17.47 28.10
N LEU A 211 -15.10 16.54 28.70
CA LEU A 211 -15.70 15.52 29.57
C LEU A 211 -16.42 16.14 30.77
N ARG A 212 -15.80 17.13 31.46
CA ARG A 212 -16.44 17.83 32.59
C ARG A 212 -17.68 18.60 32.21
N SER A 213 -17.86 18.95 30.94
CA SER A 213 -19.03 19.70 30.46
C SER A 213 -20.35 18.94 30.56
N GLY A 214 -20.30 17.61 30.78
CA GLY A 214 -21.45 16.71 30.80
C GLY A 214 -22.15 16.52 29.45
N ARG A 215 -21.66 17.14 28.38
CA ARG A 215 -22.23 17.03 27.03
C ARG A 215 -21.99 15.70 26.33
N TYR A 216 -21.06 14.90 26.85
CA TYR A 216 -20.59 13.65 26.23
C TYR A 216 -20.68 12.46 27.20
N PRO A 217 -21.90 12.09 27.66
CA PRO A 217 -22.08 11.10 28.73
C PRO A 217 -21.55 9.71 28.38
N PHE A 218 -21.59 9.31 27.10
CA PHE A 218 -21.08 8.00 26.67
C PHE A 218 -19.56 7.97 26.68
N ILE A 219 -18.88 9.03 26.26
CA ILE A 219 -17.41 9.13 26.32
C ILE A 219 -16.95 9.20 27.77
N GLU A 220 -17.69 9.94 28.62
CA GLU A 220 -17.42 10.01 30.05
C GLU A 220 -17.57 8.64 30.72
N ALA A 221 -18.61 7.87 30.39
CA ALA A 221 -18.80 6.52 30.88
C ALA A 221 -17.67 5.57 30.42
N LEU A 222 -17.23 5.68 29.16
CA LEU A 222 -16.10 4.93 28.63
C LEU A 222 -14.81 5.25 29.40
N SER A 223 -14.52 6.53 29.67
CA SER A 223 -13.31 6.95 30.40
C SER A 223 -13.24 6.45 31.84
N ARG A 224 -14.38 6.09 32.44
CA ARG A 224 -14.49 5.50 33.78
C ARG A 224 -14.37 3.98 33.78
N SER A 225 -14.47 3.33 32.61
CA SER A 225 -14.31 1.87 32.50
C SER A 225 -12.84 1.47 32.63
N PRO A 226 -12.52 0.24 33.12
CA PRO A 226 -11.15 -0.24 33.13
C PRO A 226 -10.49 -0.20 31.74
N ALA A 227 -11.27 -0.50 30.68
CA ALA A 227 -10.81 -0.39 29.30
C ALA A 227 -10.57 1.06 28.84
N GLY A 228 -11.26 2.04 29.43
CA GLY A 228 -11.11 3.46 29.10
C GLY A 228 -10.07 4.18 29.96
N ALA A 229 -9.68 3.63 31.12
CA ALA A 229 -8.61 4.19 31.93
C ALA A 229 -7.22 3.95 31.31
N ASP A 230 -7.06 2.82 30.61
CA ASP A 230 -5.83 2.48 29.87
C ASP A 230 -5.90 2.90 28.40
N ALA A 231 -7.10 3.07 27.84
CA ALA A 231 -7.29 3.64 26.52
C ALA A 231 -7.32 5.16 26.68
N ALA A 232 -6.20 5.81 26.46
CA ALA A 232 -6.28 7.19 26.00
C ALA A 232 -7.34 7.19 24.88
N ILE A 233 -8.44 7.95 25.06
CA ILE A 233 -9.59 8.03 24.13
C ILE A 233 -9.14 8.34 22.68
N LEU A 234 -7.88 8.68 22.51
CA LEU A 234 -7.19 8.97 21.26
C LEU A 234 -6.17 7.89 20.87
N ASP A 235 -5.85 6.96 21.74
CA ASP A 235 -4.91 5.88 21.49
C ASP A 235 -5.71 4.59 21.22
N GLU A 236 -6.49 4.62 20.14
CA GLU A 236 -7.08 3.39 19.60
C GLU A 236 -5.94 2.40 19.40
N GLN A 237 -5.94 1.35 20.18
CA GLN A 237 -4.96 0.28 20.08
C GLN A 237 -5.10 -0.40 18.72
N HIS A 238 -4.39 0.11 17.73
CA HIS A 238 -4.21 -0.57 16.44
C HIS A 238 -3.16 -1.68 16.62
N SER A 239 -3.45 -2.55 17.62
CA SER A 239 -2.60 -3.68 17.93
C SER A 239 -2.71 -4.75 16.84
N GLU A 240 -1.69 -5.58 16.74
CA GLU A 240 -1.72 -6.79 15.92
C GLU A 240 -2.97 -7.62 16.22
N GLU A 241 -3.33 -7.76 17.50
CA GLU A 241 -4.51 -8.50 17.94
C GLU A 241 -5.83 -7.91 17.41
N GLN A 242 -5.93 -6.59 17.30
CA GLN A 242 -7.12 -5.93 16.75
C GLN A 242 -7.22 -6.17 15.24
N PHE A 243 -6.10 -6.09 14.52
CA PHE A 243 -6.05 -6.42 13.12
C PHE A 243 -6.48 -7.86 12.86
N GLU A 244 -5.90 -8.81 13.58
CA GLU A 244 -6.22 -10.24 13.46
C GLU A 244 -7.69 -10.52 13.74
N ARG A 245 -8.23 -9.96 14.82
CA ARG A 245 -9.63 -10.08 15.19
C ARG A 245 -10.56 -9.50 14.13
N GLY A 246 -10.25 -8.30 13.62
CA GLY A 246 -11.03 -7.63 12.59
C GLY A 246 -11.02 -8.42 11.28
N LEU A 247 -9.88 -8.92 10.88
CA LEU A 247 -9.73 -9.72 9.66
C LEU A 247 -10.51 -11.04 9.74
N SER A 248 -10.42 -11.76 10.88
CA SER A 248 -11.21 -12.98 11.11
C SER A 248 -12.71 -12.69 11.06
N LEU A 249 -13.17 -11.63 11.74
CA LEU A 249 -14.58 -11.24 11.72
C LEU A 249 -15.08 -10.91 10.30
N LEU A 250 -14.27 -10.25 9.48
CA LEU A 250 -14.62 -9.96 8.10
C LEU A 250 -14.78 -11.22 7.27
N ILE A 251 -13.82 -12.14 7.33
CA ILE A 251 -13.83 -13.37 6.55
C ILE A 251 -14.98 -14.30 7.00
N ASP A 252 -15.14 -14.49 8.30
CA ASP A 252 -16.17 -15.38 8.87
C ASP A 252 -17.58 -14.82 8.67
N GLY A 253 -17.75 -13.49 8.89
CA GLY A 253 -19.02 -12.81 8.66
C GLY A 253 -19.45 -12.87 7.21
N TRP A 254 -18.51 -12.62 6.27
CA TRP A 254 -18.76 -12.73 4.84
C TRP A 254 -19.25 -14.13 4.44
N CYS A 255 -18.56 -15.17 4.90
CA CYS A 255 -18.96 -16.55 4.62
C CYS A 255 -20.35 -16.90 5.16
N THR A 256 -20.73 -16.36 6.32
CA THR A 256 -22.04 -16.60 6.93
C THR A 256 -23.16 -15.96 6.12
N THR A 257 -22.95 -14.74 5.63
CA THR A 257 -23.94 -13.98 4.84
C THR A 257 -24.23 -14.67 3.51
N GLN A 258 -23.20 -15.17 2.83
CA GLN A 258 -23.36 -15.89 1.55
C GLN A 258 -24.11 -17.22 1.66
N HIS A 259 -24.21 -17.82 2.87
CA HIS A 259 -25.01 -19.03 3.11
C HIS A 259 -26.48 -18.74 3.37
N GLN A 260 -26.86 -17.53 3.73
CA GLN A 260 -28.23 -17.12 4.01
C GLN A 260 -28.99 -16.68 2.74
N ASP A 261 -28.30 -16.31 1.70
CA ASP A 261 -28.85 -15.84 0.42
C ASP A 261 -29.02 -16.96 -0.62
N ARG A 262 -28.75 -18.23 -0.25
CA ARG A 262 -28.96 -19.43 -1.05
C ARG A 262 -30.13 -20.28 -0.49
#